data_f4cc3d972dcd954fcac6cf65cecbae34
#
_entry.id   f4cc3d972dcd954fcac6cf65cecbae34
#
_cell.length_a   1.000
_cell.length_b   1.000
_cell.length_c   1.000
_cell.angle_alpha   90.00
_cell.angle_beta   90.00
_cell.angle_gamma   90.00
#
_symmetry.space_group_name_H-M   'P 1'
#
loop_
_entity.id
_entity.type
_entity.pdbx_description
1 polymer ?
#
loop_
_entity_poly.entity_id
_entity_poly.type
_entity_poly.pdbx_seq_one_letter_code
_entity_poly.pdbx_strand_id
1 'polypeptide(L)'
;MTFRKIILFLLISLSLVVNAQARMPTEQPASTPASIFELPPFERAVCCIRFYEGMHRAKDYPYVGYGHKLRPGERYSANMSSYEAEQLLRKDLRELCAMFRSYGQDSL
;
A
#
# COMPACT_ATOMS: atom_id res chain seq x y z
N MET A 1 -13.41 -0.52 -5.60
CA MET A 1 -13.16 -1.01 -4.24
C MET A 1 -13.24 0.13 -3.25
N THR A 2 -13.97 -0.07 -2.22
CA THR A 2 -14.22 0.99 -1.24
C THR A 2 -13.00 1.17 -0.33
N PHE A 3 -12.77 2.38 0.11
CA PHE A 3 -11.77 2.79 1.10
C PHE A 3 -11.71 1.87 2.34
N ARG A 4 -12.85 1.25 2.69
CA ARG A 4 -12.98 0.30 3.81
C ARG A 4 -12.14 -0.96 3.65
N LYS A 5 -11.93 -1.46 2.43
CA LYS A 5 -11.13 -2.67 2.19
C LYS A 5 -9.63 -2.39 2.30
N ILE A 6 -9.17 -1.21 1.85
CA ILE A 6 -7.78 -0.78 2.01
C ILE A 6 -7.44 -0.62 3.50
N ILE A 7 -8.34 -0.04 4.29
CA ILE A 7 -8.20 0.10 5.75
C ILE A 7 -8.13 -1.28 6.42
N LEU A 8 -8.96 -2.23 6.01
CA LEU A 8 -8.96 -3.58 6.57
C LEU A 8 -7.64 -4.31 6.30
N PHE A 9 -7.07 -4.18 5.10
CA PHE A 9 -5.76 -4.75 4.75
C PHE A 9 -4.61 -4.11 5.54
N LEU A 10 -4.65 -2.80 5.76
CA LEU A 10 -3.69 -2.09 6.59
C LEU A 10 -3.74 -2.53 8.06
N LEU A 11 -4.92 -2.75 8.61
CA LEU A 11 -5.09 -3.25 9.98
C LEU A 11 -4.57 -4.68 10.15
N ILE A 12 -4.79 -5.55 9.16
CA ILE A 12 -4.27 -6.93 9.18
C ILE A 12 -2.74 -6.93 9.07
N SER A 13 -2.14 -6.09 8.23
CA SER A 13 -0.68 -5.97 8.14
C SER A 13 -0.06 -5.35 9.38
N LEU A 14 -0.75 -4.45 10.06
CA LEU A 14 -0.27 -3.81 11.29
C LEU A 14 -0.26 -4.79 12.47
N SER A 15 -1.24 -5.69 12.58
CA SER A 15 -1.29 -6.70 13.65
C SER A 15 -0.18 -7.76 13.52
N LEU A 16 0.33 -8.01 12.32
CA LEU A 16 1.47 -8.89 12.06
C LEU A 16 2.83 -8.26 12.40
N VAL A 17 2.92 -6.92 12.45
CA VAL A 17 4.15 -6.17 12.73
C VAL A 17 4.56 -6.27 14.20
N VAL A 18 3.61 -6.39 15.11
CA VAL A 18 3.87 -6.43 16.56
C VAL A 18 4.69 -7.65 16.98
N ASN A 19 4.63 -8.74 16.22
CA ASN A 19 5.40 -9.96 16.51
C ASN A 19 6.79 -10.03 15.86
N ALA A 20 7.15 -9.07 14.99
CA ALA A 20 8.41 -9.09 14.25
C ALA A 20 9.56 -8.34 14.95
N GLN A 21 9.31 -7.66 16.08
CA GLN A 21 10.31 -6.80 16.76
C GLN A 21 11.34 -7.54 17.60
N ALA A 22 11.33 -8.85 17.66
CA ALA A 22 12.19 -9.63 18.55
C ALA A 22 13.53 -10.10 17.94
N ARG A 23 13.90 -9.70 16.70
CA ARG A 23 15.17 -10.08 16.07
C ARG A 23 15.98 -8.89 15.62
N MET A 24 17.20 -8.76 16.18
CA MET A 24 18.24 -7.84 15.71
C MET A 24 18.60 -8.15 14.25
N PRO A 25 18.79 -7.12 13.39
CA PRO A 25 19.25 -7.36 12.03
C PRO A 25 20.73 -7.77 12.05
N THR A 26 21.02 -9.00 11.73
CA THR A 26 22.29 -9.38 11.18
C THR A 26 22.30 -8.93 9.73
N GLU A 27 23.27 -8.11 9.34
CA GLU A 27 23.51 -7.73 7.95
C GLU A 27 23.76 -8.97 7.09
N GLN A 28 22.69 -9.46 6.47
CA GLN A 28 22.78 -10.46 5.43
C GLN A 28 22.73 -9.76 4.07
N PRO A 29 23.53 -10.19 3.08
CA PRO A 29 23.45 -9.61 1.74
C PRO A 29 22.02 -9.72 1.23
N ALA A 30 21.56 -8.65 0.57
CA ALA A 30 20.20 -8.51 0.05
C ALA A 30 19.85 -9.68 -0.88
N SER A 31 19.39 -10.78 -0.32
CA SER A 31 18.76 -11.87 -1.05
C SER A 31 17.34 -11.44 -1.43
N THR A 32 16.95 -11.72 -2.65
CA THR A 32 15.55 -11.57 -3.07
C THR A 32 14.66 -12.30 -2.07
N PRO A 33 13.68 -11.63 -1.47
CA PRO A 33 12.86 -12.26 -0.44
C PRO A 33 12.14 -13.49 -1.03
N ALA A 34 12.30 -14.64 -0.40
CA ALA A 34 11.67 -15.89 -0.81
C ALA A 34 10.16 -15.90 -0.50
N SER A 35 9.71 -14.99 0.36
CA SER A 35 8.31 -14.87 0.79
C SER A 35 7.92 -13.42 1.02
N ILE A 36 6.65 -13.10 0.74
CA ILE A 36 6.07 -11.78 1.06
C ILE A 36 6.20 -11.43 2.55
N PHE A 37 6.26 -12.43 3.42
CA PHE A 37 6.40 -12.22 4.87
C PHE A 37 7.79 -11.72 5.29
N GLU A 38 8.78 -11.86 4.42
CA GLU A 38 10.14 -11.34 4.64
C GLU A 38 10.26 -9.85 4.27
N LEU A 39 9.28 -9.33 3.53
CA LEU A 39 9.25 -7.91 3.14
C LEU A 39 8.96 -7.01 4.34
N PRO A 40 9.54 -5.79 4.37
CA PRO A 40 9.11 -4.75 5.31
C PRO A 40 7.60 -4.50 5.20
N PRO A 41 6.91 -4.08 6.27
CA PRO A 41 5.46 -3.91 6.30
C PRO A 41 4.89 -3.06 5.17
N PHE A 42 5.55 -1.95 4.83
CA PHE A 42 5.13 -1.08 3.75
C PHE A 42 5.18 -1.79 2.39
N GLU A 43 6.28 -2.46 2.09
CA GLU A 43 6.45 -3.24 0.85
C GLU A 43 5.46 -4.40 0.77
N ARG A 44 5.19 -5.04 1.89
CA ARG A 44 4.18 -6.09 1.99
C ARG A 44 2.78 -5.55 1.66
N ALA A 45 2.44 -4.37 2.19
CA ALA A 45 1.17 -3.72 1.89
C ALA A 45 1.06 -3.35 0.40
N VAL A 46 2.11 -2.82 -0.21
CA VAL A 46 2.15 -2.53 -1.65
C VAL A 46 1.89 -3.79 -2.48
N CYS A 47 2.59 -4.88 -2.18
CA CYS A 47 2.40 -6.16 -2.87
C CYS A 47 0.97 -6.70 -2.73
N CYS A 48 0.41 -6.67 -1.53
CA CYS A 48 -0.95 -7.14 -1.27
C CYS A 48 -2.00 -6.32 -2.03
N ILE A 49 -1.88 -5.00 -2.01
CA ILE A 49 -2.82 -4.12 -2.69
C ILE A 49 -2.74 -4.34 -4.22
N ARG A 50 -1.54 -4.40 -4.78
CA ARG A 50 -1.37 -4.69 -6.21
C ARG A 50 -2.02 -6.01 -6.62
N PHE A 51 -1.85 -7.04 -5.81
CA PHE A 51 -2.41 -8.37 -6.08
C PHE A 51 -3.94 -8.37 -6.04
N TYR A 52 -4.54 -7.77 -5.02
CA TYR A 52 -5.99 -7.80 -4.82
C TYR A 52 -6.75 -6.77 -5.65
N GLU A 53 -6.19 -5.58 -5.87
CA GLU A 53 -6.82 -4.55 -6.70
C GLU A 53 -6.66 -4.83 -8.19
N GLY A 54 -5.48 -5.29 -8.61
CA GLY A 54 -5.12 -5.36 -10.01
C GLY A 54 -5.06 -3.98 -10.67
N MET A 55 -4.67 -3.96 -11.94
CA MET A 55 -4.59 -2.72 -12.73
C MET A 55 -5.96 -2.33 -13.25
N HIS A 56 -6.45 -1.15 -12.87
CA HIS A 56 -7.66 -0.57 -13.41
C HIS A 56 -7.47 -0.07 -14.85
N ARG A 57 -8.50 -0.19 -15.65
CA ARG A 57 -8.55 0.21 -17.07
C ARG A 57 -9.55 1.34 -17.26
N ALA A 58 -9.65 1.86 -18.49
CA ALA A 58 -10.57 2.95 -18.82
C ALA A 58 -12.03 2.70 -18.41
N LYS A 59 -12.47 1.43 -18.44
CA LYS A 59 -13.81 1.01 -17.99
C LYS A 59 -14.06 1.21 -16.50
N ASP A 60 -13.00 1.29 -15.71
CA ASP A 60 -13.07 1.40 -14.25
C ASP A 60 -13.08 2.85 -13.78
N TYR A 61 -13.09 3.83 -14.72
CA TYR A 61 -13.16 5.25 -14.39
C TYR A 61 -14.25 5.53 -13.34
N PRO A 62 -14.02 6.32 -12.31
CA PRO A 62 -12.87 7.20 -12.04
C PRO A 62 -11.70 6.55 -11.27
N TYR A 63 -11.59 5.24 -11.26
CA TYR A 63 -10.47 4.52 -10.67
C TYR A 63 -9.38 4.29 -11.69
N VAL A 64 -8.14 4.59 -11.31
CA VAL A 64 -6.95 4.43 -12.15
C VAL A 64 -5.84 3.68 -11.39
N GLY A 65 -4.89 3.12 -12.12
CA GLY A 65 -3.78 2.39 -11.52
C GLY A 65 -4.24 1.22 -10.65
N TYR A 66 -3.71 1.10 -9.46
CA TYR A 66 -4.07 0.07 -8.49
C TYR A 66 -5.14 0.55 -7.50
N GLY A 67 -6.19 1.17 -8.00
CA GLY A 67 -7.38 1.54 -7.21
C GLY A 67 -7.39 2.98 -6.71
N HIS A 68 -6.59 3.87 -7.30
CA HIS A 68 -6.68 5.29 -6.99
C HIS A 68 -7.95 5.90 -7.59
N LYS A 69 -8.80 6.46 -6.75
CA LYS A 69 -9.95 7.24 -7.20
C LYS A 69 -9.53 8.67 -7.50
N LEU A 70 -9.74 9.12 -8.74
CA LEU A 70 -9.43 10.49 -9.15
C LEU A 70 -10.15 11.51 -8.27
N ARG A 71 -9.39 12.47 -7.78
CA ARG A 71 -9.89 13.63 -7.02
C ARG A 71 -10.15 14.79 -7.98
N PRO A 72 -10.99 15.77 -7.60
CA PRO A 72 -11.18 16.97 -8.42
C PRO A 72 -9.85 17.65 -8.75
N GLY A 73 -9.61 17.92 -10.03
CA GLY A 73 -8.38 18.55 -10.53
C GLY A 73 -7.22 17.61 -10.79
N GLU A 74 -7.27 16.35 -10.38
CA GLU A 74 -6.24 15.35 -10.72
C GLU A 74 -6.38 14.88 -12.16
N ARG A 75 -5.23 14.72 -12.82
CA ARG A 75 -5.14 14.24 -14.20
C ARG A 75 -4.16 13.08 -14.29
N TYR A 76 -4.69 11.87 -14.15
CA TYR A 76 -3.94 10.64 -14.39
C TYR A 76 -4.53 9.89 -15.59
N SER A 77 -3.66 9.30 -16.41
CA SER A 77 -4.10 8.50 -17.54
C SER A 77 -4.74 7.19 -17.08
N ALA A 78 -5.86 6.83 -17.72
CA ALA A 78 -6.45 5.51 -17.55
C ALA A 78 -5.56 4.36 -18.09
N ASN A 79 -4.55 4.70 -18.90
CA ASN A 79 -3.59 3.78 -19.50
C ASN A 79 -2.17 3.96 -18.93
N MET A 80 -2.06 4.36 -17.67
CA MET A 80 -0.75 4.50 -17.03
C MET A 80 0.01 3.17 -17.00
N SER A 81 1.34 3.24 -16.98
CA SER A 81 2.20 2.08 -16.84
C SER A 81 2.08 1.46 -15.44
N SER A 82 2.48 0.21 -15.29
CA SER A 82 2.53 -0.44 -13.98
C SER A 82 3.46 0.27 -12.99
N TYR A 83 4.55 0.86 -13.51
CA TYR A 83 5.46 1.66 -12.71
C TYR A 83 4.78 2.93 -12.16
N GLU A 84 4.12 3.70 -13.03
CA GLU A 84 3.38 4.90 -12.62
C GLU A 84 2.25 4.57 -11.64
N ALA A 85 1.53 3.49 -11.90
CA ALA A 85 0.48 3.00 -11.01
C ALA A 85 1.01 2.62 -9.62
N GLU A 86 2.20 1.98 -9.57
CA GLU A 86 2.84 1.65 -8.30
C GLU A 86 3.31 2.90 -7.55
N GLN A 87 3.89 3.89 -8.25
CA GLN A 87 4.28 5.15 -7.61
C GLN A 87 3.08 5.89 -7.02
N LEU A 88 1.95 5.89 -7.73
CA LEU A 88 0.70 6.48 -7.24
C LEU A 88 0.17 5.72 -6.02
N LEU A 89 0.18 4.40 -6.04
CA LEU A 89 -0.19 3.55 -4.90
C LEU A 89 0.69 3.84 -3.68
N ARG A 90 2.00 3.94 -3.86
CA ARG A 90 2.94 4.25 -2.77
C ARG A 90 2.69 5.63 -2.16
N LYS A 91 2.37 6.61 -3.00
CA LYS A 91 1.97 7.95 -2.54
C LYS A 91 0.70 7.90 -1.70
N ASP A 92 -0.35 7.25 -2.19
CA ASP A 92 -1.62 7.10 -1.49
C ASP A 92 -1.44 6.38 -0.14
N LEU A 93 -0.63 5.34 -0.13
CA LEU A 93 -0.34 4.57 1.08
C LEU A 93 0.42 5.39 2.12
N ARG A 94 1.38 6.23 1.70
CA ARG A 94 2.09 7.15 2.61
C ARG A 94 1.14 8.20 3.21
N GLU A 95 0.25 8.76 2.41
CA GLU A 95 -0.78 9.72 2.88
C GLU A 95 -1.67 9.05 3.92
N LEU A 96 -2.10 7.83 3.67
CA LEU A 96 -2.93 7.06 4.59
C LEU A 96 -2.20 6.76 5.91
N CYS A 97 -0.94 6.36 5.84
CA CYS A 97 -0.10 6.13 7.04
C CYS A 97 0.09 7.40 7.86
N ALA A 98 0.24 8.56 7.21
CA ALA A 98 0.33 9.85 7.89
C ALA A 98 -0.97 10.21 8.63
N MET A 99 -2.11 9.94 8.02
CA MET A 99 -3.42 10.12 8.67
C MET A 99 -3.56 9.25 9.93
N PHE A 100 -3.17 7.98 9.85
CA PHE A 100 -3.21 7.09 11.02
C PHE A 100 -2.30 7.53 12.16
N ARG A 101 -1.12 8.07 11.85
CA ARG A 101 -0.23 8.60 12.88
C ARG A 101 -0.85 9.77 13.63
N SER A 102 -1.55 10.66 12.94
CA SER A 102 -2.23 11.78 13.60
C SER A 102 -3.32 11.30 14.55
N TYR A 103 -4.13 10.33 14.14
CA TYR A 103 -5.16 9.73 15.02
C TYR A 103 -4.57 8.96 16.20
N GLY A 104 -3.44 8.29 16.03
CA GLY A 104 -2.77 7.56 17.10
C GLY A 104 -2.18 8.45 18.19
N GLN A 105 -1.83 9.68 17.89
CA GLN A 105 -1.31 10.64 18.86
C GLN A 105 -2.41 11.22 19.75
N ASP A 106 -3.63 11.32 19.25
CA ASP A 106 -4.77 11.88 19.98
C ASP A 106 -5.44 10.86 20.93
N SER A 107 -5.10 9.59 20.81
CA SER A 107 -5.69 8.50 21.62
C SER A 107 -4.80 8.05 22.80
N LEU A 108 -3.69 8.69 23.01
CA LEU A 108 -2.79 8.48 24.14
C LEU A 108 -2.90 9.65 25.13
#